data_33d76bcb564c62ecb4e867e0c8089b4b
#
_entry.id   33d76bcb564c62ecb4e867e0c8089b4b
#
_cell.length_a   1.000
_cell.length_b   1.000
_cell.length_c   1.000
_cell.angle_alpha   90.00
_cell.angle_beta   90.00
_cell.angle_gamma   90.00
#
_symmetry.space_group_name_H-M   'P 1'
#
loop_
_entity.id
_entity.type
_entity.pdbx_description
1 polymer ?
#
loop_
_entity_poly.entity_id
_entity_poly.type
_entity_poly.pdbx_seq_one_letter_code
_entity_poly.pdbx_strand_id
1 'polypeptide(L)'
;MPFTLEQIRQALGRHSPQLAEREPGIAEAAVALVLAGTASDLAVCAIRRAEHPEDPWSGHMALPGGRADPADPHPRAVAERETWEEVGLVLTDAHWLGQMSDVLVRLGGSDRRMILAPFVYYHGEELPPFTPSDEVAAAFWIPLSHIWDPRNADHVEWERNGARLLYPAIRFGEQAIWGITFRILTLFSDILDAPLPHLEEIPGLGR
;
A
#
# COMPACT_ATOMS: atom_id res chain seq x y z
N MET A 1 -8.65 -5.42 -17.64
CA MET A 1 -7.63 -4.63 -16.88
C MET A 1 -7.60 -3.21 -17.43
N PRO A 2 -7.55 -2.19 -16.58
CA PRO A 2 -7.51 -0.81 -17.06
C PRO A 2 -6.15 -0.43 -17.68
N PHE A 3 -5.03 -1.14 -17.39
CA PHE A 3 -3.68 -0.82 -17.88
C PHE A 3 -2.76 -2.03 -17.91
N THR A 4 -1.70 -1.94 -18.72
CA THR A 4 -0.65 -2.94 -18.87
C THR A 4 0.58 -2.56 -18.03
N LEU A 5 1.50 -3.51 -17.82
CA LEU A 5 2.78 -3.26 -17.18
C LEU A 5 3.56 -2.12 -17.83
N GLU A 6 3.56 -2.04 -19.18
CA GLU A 6 4.25 -0.99 -19.91
C GLU A 6 3.66 0.40 -19.63
N GLN A 7 2.34 0.51 -19.54
CA GLN A 7 1.68 1.77 -19.17
C GLN A 7 2.05 2.19 -17.73
N ILE A 8 2.14 1.22 -16.80
CA ILE A 8 2.59 1.48 -15.43
C ILE A 8 4.04 1.99 -15.42
N ARG A 9 4.95 1.34 -16.16
CA ARG A 9 6.34 1.78 -16.28
C ARG A 9 6.46 3.20 -16.82
N GLN A 10 5.72 3.50 -17.88
CA GLN A 10 5.71 4.83 -18.49
C GLN A 10 5.13 5.89 -17.56
N ALA A 11 4.07 5.59 -16.82
CA ALA A 11 3.46 6.51 -15.87
C ALA A 11 4.41 6.83 -14.71
N LEU A 12 5.03 5.80 -14.10
CA LEU A 12 6.03 5.96 -13.05
C LEU A 12 7.27 6.68 -13.53
N GLY A 13 7.74 6.40 -14.76
CA GLY A 13 8.90 7.09 -15.36
C GLY A 13 8.67 8.59 -15.60
N ARG A 14 7.41 9.04 -15.73
CA ARG A 14 7.05 10.47 -15.85
C ARG A 14 6.72 11.11 -14.51
N HIS A 15 6.46 10.30 -13.49
CA HIS A 15 6.11 10.80 -12.16
C HIS A 15 7.32 11.41 -11.47
N SER A 16 7.13 12.60 -10.89
CA SER A 16 8.11 13.26 -10.04
C SER A 16 7.63 13.20 -8.59
N PRO A 17 8.17 12.28 -7.76
CA PRO A 17 7.71 12.09 -6.40
C PRO A 17 7.88 13.37 -5.56
N GLN A 18 6.86 13.74 -4.80
CA GLN A 18 6.96 14.76 -3.77
C GLN A 18 7.45 14.08 -2.49
N LEU A 19 8.67 14.40 -2.10
CA LEU A 19 9.28 13.85 -0.89
C LEU A 19 9.07 14.81 0.28
N ALA A 20 8.62 14.25 1.41
CA ALA A 20 8.47 15.01 2.64
C ALA A 20 9.84 15.35 3.25
N GLU A 21 9.94 16.50 3.86
CA GLU A 21 11.13 16.90 4.61
C GLU A 21 11.29 15.98 5.85
N ARG A 22 12.47 15.39 5.99
CA ARG A 22 12.80 14.48 7.08
C ARG A 22 13.44 15.25 8.22
N GLU A 23 12.60 15.63 9.19
CA GLU A 23 13.03 16.32 10.40
C GLU A 23 13.50 15.31 11.47
N PRO A 24 14.50 15.67 12.30
CA PRO A 24 14.92 14.82 13.40
C PRO A 24 13.75 14.46 14.33
N GLY A 25 13.57 13.17 14.60
CA GLY A 25 12.52 12.66 15.49
C GLY A 25 11.17 12.40 14.82
N ILE A 26 11.00 12.67 13.52
CA ILE A 26 9.84 12.17 12.79
C ILE A 26 10.01 10.66 12.54
N ALA A 27 8.96 9.90 12.78
CA ALA A 27 8.98 8.47 12.46
C ALA A 27 8.98 8.26 10.95
N GLU A 28 9.73 7.28 10.47
CA GLU A 28 9.77 6.90 9.07
C GLU A 28 9.34 5.45 8.89
N ALA A 29 8.68 5.17 7.78
CA ALA A 29 8.27 3.85 7.35
C ALA A 29 8.32 3.76 5.82
N ALA A 30 8.36 2.56 5.29
CA ALA A 30 8.22 2.35 3.86
C ALA A 30 7.40 1.10 3.56
N VAL A 31 6.77 1.08 2.39
CA VAL A 31 5.98 -0.04 1.89
C VAL A 31 6.31 -0.35 0.45
N ALA A 32 6.15 -1.61 0.06
CA ALA A 32 6.30 -2.07 -1.30
C ALA A 32 4.94 -2.39 -1.93
N LEU A 33 4.57 -1.68 -3.00
CA LEU A 33 3.52 -2.08 -3.91
C LEU A 33 4.13 -3.04 -4.92
N VAL A 34 4.12 -4.34 -4.59
CA VAL A 34 4.72 -5.39 -5.42
C VAL A 34 3.69 -5.92 -6.38
N LEU A 35 3.96 -5.77 -7.67
CA LEU A 35 3.16 -6.31 -8.76
C LEU A 35 3.79 -7.61 -9.27
N ALA A 36 2.96 -8.57 -9.64
CA ALA A 36 3.34 -9.76 -10.38
C ALA A 36 2.21 -10.19 -11.31
N GLY A 37 2.50 -11.11 -12.24
CA GLY A 37 1.55 -11.58 -13.24
C GLY A 37 1.92 -11.12 -14.65
N THR A 38 1.17 -11.61 -15.64
CA THR A 38 1.41 -11.26 -17.04
C THR A 38 1.15 -9.78 -17.30
N ALA A 39 1.70 -9.23 -18.38
CA ALA A 39 1.59 -7.81 -18.72
C ALA A 39 0.14 -7.28 -18.81
N SER A 40 -0.83 -8.17 -18.99
CA SER A 40 -2.27 -7.84 -19.09
C SER A 40 -3.12 -8.37 -17.94
N ASP A 41 -2.52 -9.10 -17.00
CA ASP A 41 -3.21 -9.66 -15.83
C ASP A 41 -2.30 -9.57 -14.60
N LEU A 42 -2.16 -8.34 -14.11
CA LEU A 42 -1.31 -8.03 -12.97
C LEU A 42 -2.11 -8.14 -11.67
N ALA A 43 -1.43 -8.63 -10.64
CA ALA A 43 -1.91 -8.64 -9.27
C ALA A 43 -0.93 -7.89 -8.36
N VAL A 44 -1.44 -7.35 -7.26
CA VAL A 44 -0.65 -6.71 -6.22
C VAL A 44 -0.55 -7.60 -4.99
N CYS A 45 0.64 -7.69 -4.40
CA CYS A 45 0.84 -8.33 -3.11
C CYS A 45 0.17 -7.50 -2.01
N ALA A 46 -0.67 -8.16 -1.22
CA ALA A 46 -1.25 -7.60 -0.01
C ALA A 46 -1.15 -8.61 1.13
N ILE A 47 -1.04 -8.12 2.34
CA ILE A 47 -1.03 -8.93 3.55
C ILE A 47 -2.24 -8.59 4.42
N ARG A 48 -2.68 -9.57 5.22
CA ARG A 48 -3.49 -9.32 6.39
C ARG A 48 -2.56 -9.41 7.61
N ARG A 49 -2.44 -8.32 8.34
CA ARG A 49 -1.62 -8.29 9.57
C ARG A 49 -2.17 -9.27 10.60
N ALA A 50 -1.29 -9.93 11.33
CA ALA A 50 -1.69 -10.76 12.46
C ALA A 50 -2.35 -9.89 13.55
N GLU A 51 -3.21 -10.52 14.35
CA GLU A 51 -3.84 -9.82 15.47
C GLU A 51 -2.85 -9.69 16.61
N HIS A 52 -2.60 -8.45 17.02
CA HIS A 52 -1.75 -8.12 18.15
C HIS A 52 -2.40 -7.02 19.00
N PRO A 53 -2.55 -7.21 20.32
CA PRO A 53 -3.29 -6.27 21.19
C PRO A 53 -2.76 -4.84 21.21
N GLU A 54 -1.47 -4.64 20.92
CA GLU A 54 -0.80 -3.33 20.93
C GLU A 54 -0.68 -2.70 19.54
N ASP A 55 -1.08 -3.41 18.47
CA ASP A 55 -1.05 -2.87 17.10
C ASP A 55 -2.41 -2.27 16.73
N PRO A 56 -2.51 -0.94 16.56
CA PRO A 56 -3.76 -0.28 16.17
C PRO A 56 -4.22 -0.65 14.75
N TRP A 57 -3.37 -1.30 13.95
CA TRP A 57 -3.68 -1.79 12.60
C TRP A 57 -3.82 -3.31 12.53
N SER A 58 -3.99 -3.95 13.71
CA SER A 58 -4.20 -5.38 13.88
C SER A 58 -5.32 -5.90 12.99
N GLY A 59 -5.08 -6.97 12.24
CA GLY A 59 -6.04 -7.59 11.34
C GLY A 59 -6.33 -6.82 10.03
N HIS A 60 -5.76 -5.62 9.84
CA HIS A 60 -6.00 -4.82 8.64
C HIS A 60 -5.26 -5.39 7.41
N MET A 61 -5.84 -5.12 6.24
CA MET A 61 -5.18 -5.35 4.96
C MET A 61 -4.14 -4.25 4.72
N ALA A 62 -2.91 -4.65 4.37
CA ALA A 62 -1.79 -3.76 4.13
C ALA A 62 -0.98 -4.18 2.91
N LEU A 63 -0.16 -3.27 2.40
CA LEU A 63 0.99 -3.61 1.56
C LEU A 63 2.14 -4.05 2.47
N PRO A 64 3.02 -4.95 2.05
CA PRO A 64 4.22 -5.31 2.81
C PRO A 64 5.05 -4.07 3.11
N GLY A 65 5.53 -3.96 4.36
CA GLY A 65 6.31 -2.82 4.78
C GLY A 65 6.21 -2.53 6.27
N GLY A 66 7.10 -1.68 6.75
CA GLY A 66 7.22 -1.39 8.17
C GLY A 66 7.99 -0.12 8.48
N ARG A 67 8.39 0.00 9.73
CA ARG A 67 9.16 1.14 10.23
C ARG A 67 10.63 1.01 9.85
N ALA A 68 11.25 2.16 9.61
CA ALA A 68 12.70 2.22 9.41
C ALA A 68 13.43 1.79 10.69
N ASP A 69 14.41 0.91 10.51
CA ASP A 69 15.41 0.56 11.51
C ASP A 69 16.64 1.45 11.31
N PRO A 70 17.38 1.81 12.36
CA PRO A 70 18.63 2.57 12.23
C PRO A 70 19.70 1.93 11.32
N ALA A 71 19.61 0.63 11.07
CA ALA A 71 20.48 -0.09 10.15
C ALA A 71 20.07 0.05 8.68
N ASP A 72 18.85 0.51 8.38
CA ASP A 72 18.38 0.69 7.01
C ASP A 72 19.08 1.90 6.36
N PRO A 73 19.79 1.73 5.24
CA PRO A 73 20.57 2.83 4.65
C PRO A 73 19.70 3.91 3.99
N HIS A 74 18.48 3.58 3.61
CA HIS A 74 17.52 4.47 2.95
C HIS A 74 16.10 3.87 2.98
N PRO A 75 15.04 4.67 2.75
CA PRO A 75 13.65 4.20 2.86
C PRO A 75 13.31 3.01 1.94
N ARG A 76 13.92 2.92 0.75
CA ARG A 76 13.69 1.77 -0.14
C ARG A 76 14.19 0.45 0.48
N ALA A 77 15.31 0.48 1.19
CA ALA A 77 15.83 -0.71 1.87
C ALA A 77 14.87 -1.21 2.96
N VAL A 78 14.15 -0.31 3.63
CA VAL A 78 13.08 -0.67 4.57
C VAL A 78 12.00 -1.49 3.85
N ALA A 79 11.48 -0.99 2.74
CA ALA A 79 10.43 -1.70 1.98
C ALA A 79 10.90 -3.07 1.47
N GLU A 80 12.15 -3.18 1.03
CA GLU A 80 12.77 -4.44 0.55
C GLU A 80 12.95 -5.44 1.69
N ARG A 81 13.49 -5.02 2.83
CA ARG A 81 13.69 -5.85 4.02
C ARG A 81 12.37 -6.37 4.58
N GLU A 82 11.44 -5.46 4.83
CA GLU A 82 10.11 -5.81 5.38
C GLU A 82 9.34 -6.77 4.44
N THR A 83 9.40 -6.55 3.13
CA THR A 83 8.75 -7.46 2.17
C THR A 83 9.35 -8.87 2.25
N TRP A 84 10.67 -8.98 2.41
CA TRP A 84 11.30 -10.28 2.60
C TRP A 84 10.92 -10.91 3.95
N GLU A 85 10.95 -10.14 5.03
CA GLU A 85 10.62 -10.60 6.38
C GLU A 85 9.15 -11.03 6.49
N GLU A 86 8.22 -10.25 5.93
CA GLU A 86 6.78 -10.49 6.06
C GLU A 86 6.25 -11.60 5.14
N VAL A 87 6.74 -11.69 3.89
CA VAL A 87 6.16 -12.59 2.87
C VAL A 87 7.18 -13.43 2.09
N GLY A 88 8.49 -13.29 2.38
CA GLY A 88 9.55 -14.07 1.75
C GLY A 88 9.90 -13.63 0.31
N LEU A 89 9.38 -12.53 -0.19
CA LEU A 89 9.69 -12.03 -1.53
C LEU A 89 10.98 -11.22 -1.51
N VAL A 90 11.96 -11.63 -2.31
CA VAL A 90 13.23 -10.89 -2.49
C VAL A 90 13.05 -9.84 -3.57
N LEU A 91 13.14 -8.56 -3.20
CA LEU A 91 13.11 -7.43 -4.12
C LEU A 91 14.54 -6.97 -4.44
N THR A 92 14.78 -6.62 -5.69
CA THR A 92 16.08 -6.17 -6.20
C THR A 92 15.89 -4.96 -7.14
N ASP A 93 17.01 -4.32 -7.53
CA ASP A 93 16.99 -3.24 -8.52
C ASP A 93 16.33 -3.63 -9.85
N ALA A 94 16.43 -4.92 -10.24
CA ALA A 94 15.79 -5.41 -11.47
C ALA A 94 14.25 -5.38 -11.40
N HIS A 95 13.70 -5.44 -10.18
CA HIS A 95 12.25 -5.41 -9.96
C HIS A 95 11.71 -3.98 -9.78
N TRP A 96 12.56 -3.01 -9.51
CA TRP A 96 12.14 -1.65 -9.18
C TRP A 96 11.55 -0.93 -10.37
N LEU A 97 10.34 -0.38 -10.20
CA LEU A 97 9.65 0.42 -11.21
C LEU A 97 9.70 1.92 -10.91
N GLY A 98 9.70 2.31 -9.66
CA GLY A 98 9.72 3.71 -9.25
C GLY A 98 9.28 3.94 -7.81
N GLN A 99 9.40 5.20 -7.40
CA GLN A 99 8.91 5.69 -6.12
C GLN A 99 7.66 6.54 -6.33
N MET A 100 6.69 6.43 -5.45
CA MET A 100 5.56 7.35 -5.37
C MET A 100 5.86 8.50 -4.39
N SER A 101 4.98 9.50 -4.33
CA SER A 101 5.11 10.57 -3.36
C SER A 101 4.95 10.07 -1.93
N ASP A 102 5.69 10.66 -1.00
CA ASP A 102 5.59 10.34 0.43
C ASP A 102 4.19 10.67 0.98
N VAL A 103 3.74 9.86 1.92
CA VAL A 103 2.47 10.02 2.61
C VAL A 103 2.71 10.44 4.05
N LEU A 104 2.19 11.60 4.45
CA LEU A 104 2.22 12.01 5.84
C LEU A 104 1.06 11.34 6.59
N VAL A 105 1.38 10.49 7.55
CA VAL A 105 0.44 9.74 8.37
C VAL A 105 0.41 10.32 9.78
N ARG A 106 -0.79 10.57 10.31
CA ARG A 106 -0.96 10.93 11.74
C ARG A 106 -1.15 9.65 12.56
N LEU A 107 -0.38 9.50 13.61
CA LEU A 107 -0.41 8.33 14.47
C LEU A 107 -1.42 8.54 15.61
N GLY A 108 -2.50 7.74 15.60
CA GLY A 108 -3.37 7.47 16.75
C GLY A 108 -3.83 8.68 17.58
N GLY A 109 -4.46 9.70 16.96
CA GLY A 109 -5.05 10.82 17.73
C GLY A 109 -4.06 11.78 18.42
N SER A 110 -2.77 11.58 18.19
CA SER A 110 -1.69 12.45 18.66
C SER A 110 -1.20 13.38 17.56
N ASP A 111 -0.44 14.44 17.92
CA ASP A 111 0.27 15.27 16.95
C ASP A 111 1.49 14.57 16.31
N ARG A 112 1.76 13.33 16.71
CA ARG A 112 2.87 12.53 16.16
C ARG A 112 2.57 12.18 14.70
N ARG A 113 3.56 12.43 13.86
CA ARG A 113 3.50 12.17 12.43
C ARG A 113 4.52 11.10 12.05
N MET A 114 4.24 10.42 10.96
CA MET A 114 5.14 9.46 10.33
C MET A 114 5.18 9.74 8.83
N ILE A 115 6.35 9.73 8.25
CA ILE A 115 6.53 9.75 6.80
C ILE A 115 6.50 8.31 6.33
N LEU A 116 5.61 8.00 5.39
CA LEU A 116 5.52 6.69 4.75
C LEU A 116 5.92 6.83 3.28
N ALA A 117 7.00 6.16 2.89
CA ALA A 117 7.53 6.16 1.53
C ALA A 117 7.08 4.90 0.76
N PRO A 118 6.21 5.01 -0.26
CA PRO A 118 5.78 3.87 -1.06
C PRO A 118 6.67 3.68 -2.28
N PHE A 119 7.06 2.42 -2.54
CA PHE A 119 7.87 2.00 -3.68
C PHE A 119 7.11 0.98 -4.53
N VAL A 120 7.26 1.04 -5.85
CA VAL A 120 6.57 0.14 -6.77
C VAL A 120 7.58 -0.81 -7.41
N TYR A 121 7.24 -2.10 -7.39
CA TYR A 121 8.05 -3.18 -7.94
C TYR A 121 7.24 -4.05 -8.88
N TYR A 122 7.93 -4.70 -9.81
CA TYR A 122 7.37 -5.79 -10.62
C TYR A 122 8.25 -7.02 -10.46
N HIS A 123 7.72 -8.05 -9.79
CA HIS A 123 8.48 -9.26 -9.45
C HIS A 123 8.66 -10.22 -10.62
N GLY A 124 7.74 -10.21 -11.60
CA GLY A 124 7.80 -11.09 -12.78
C GLY A 124 6.42 -11.57 -13.22
N GLU A 125 6.40 -12.40 -14.26
CA GLU A 125 5.15 -12.91 -14.85
C GLU A 125 4.45 -13.98 -13.99
N GLU A 126 5.20 -14.68 -13.17
CA GLU A 126 4.67 -15.69 -12.25
C GLU A 126 4.24 -15.03 -10.93
N LEU A 127 3.21 -15.60 -10.31
CA LEU A 127 2.80 -15.25 -8.95
C LEU A 127 3.57 -16.19 -7.99
N PRO A 128 4.70 -15.75 -7.40
CA PRO A 128 5.46 -16.59 -6.51
C PRO A 128 4.65 -16.92 -5.24
N PRO A 129 4.88 -18.11 -4.64
CA PRO A 129 4.28 -18.43 -3.36
C PRO A 129 4.84 -17.51 -2.27
N PHE A 130 4.01 -17.24 -1.27
CA PHE A 130 4.42 -16.51 -0.09
C PHE A 130 4.96 -17.46 1.00
N THR A 131 5.87 -16.92 1.80
CA THR A 131 6.33 -17.51 3.06
C THR A 131 6.04 -16.51 4.19
N PRO A 132 4.79 -16.45 4.68
CA PRO A 132 4.40 -15.48 5.68
C PRO A 132 5.14 -15.69 7.01
N SER A 133 5.53 -14.58 7.64
CA SER A 133 6.04 -14.59 9.02
C SER A 133 4.89 -14.63 10.04
N ASP A 134 5.23 -14.70 11.32
CA ASP A 134 4.24 -14.69 12.42
C ASP A 134 3.48 -13.34 12.50
N GLU A 135 3.99 -12.28 11.91
CA GLU A 135 3.33 -10.96 11.84
C GLU A 135 2.25 -10.88 10.75
N VAL A 136 2.18 -11.89 9.88
CA VAL A 136 1.29 -11.95 8.73
C VAL A 136 0.30 -13.10 8.87
N ALA A 137 -0.96 -12.78 9.14
CA ALA A 137 -2.02 -13.79 9.22
C ALA A 137 -2.35 -14.44 7.87
N ALA A 138 -2.20 -13.71 6.77
CA ALA A 138 -2.37 -14.21 5.41
C ALA A 138 -1.74 -13.26 4.38
N ALA A 139 -1.28 -13.80 3.25
CA ALA A 139 -0.78 -13.01 2.12
C ALA A 139 -1.55 -13.38 0.84
N PHE A 140 -1.75 -12.40 -0.03
CA PHE A 140 -2.62 -12.51 -1.19
C PHE A 140 -1.99 -11.84 -2.41
N TRP A 141 -2.20 -12.44 -3.59
CA TRP A 141 -2.11 -11.75 -4.87
C TRP A 141 -3.51 -11.26 -5.25
N ILE A 142 -3.75 -9.96 -5.15
CA ILE A 142 -5.05 -9.36 -5.49
C ILE A 142 -4.98 -8.82 -6.92
N PRO A 143 -5.79 -9.33 -7.86
CA PRO A 143 -5.81 -8.81 -9.23
C PRO A 143 -6.09 -7.31 -9.26
N LEU A 144 -5.34 -6.54 -10.05
CA LEU A 144 -5.62 -5.11 -10.23
C LEU A 144 -7.02 -4.88 -10.81
N SER A 145 -7.53 -5.82 -11.64
CA SER A 145 -8.91 -5.78 -12.13
C SER A 145 -9.95 -5.84 -11.00
N HIS A 146 -9.63 -6.51 -9.88
CA HIS A 146 -10.49 -6.53 -8.70
C HIS A 146 -10.49 -5.17 -7.99
N ILE A 147 -9.33 -4.52 -7.88
CA ILE A 147 -9.18 -3.22 -7.22
C ILE A 147 -9.93 -2.12 -7.98
N TRP A 148 -9.94 -2.16 -9.32
CA TRP A 148 -10.66 -1.21 -10.18
C TRP A 148 -12.09 -1.63 -10.54
N ASP A 149 -12.62 -2.72 -9.97
CA ASP A 149 -14.00 -3.12 -10.20
C ASP A 149 -14.95 -2.37 -9.25
N PRO A 150 -15.87 -1.53 -9.76
CA PRO A 150 -16.80 -0.77 -8.92
C PRO A 150 -17.73 -1.65 -8.07
N ARG A 151 -17.90 -2.92 -8.41
CA ARG A 151 -18.69 -3.88 -7.62
C ARG A 151 -18.04 -4.22 -6.29
N ASN A 152 -16.74 -3.96 -6.14
CA ASN A 152 -15.98 -4.17 -4.92
C ASN A 152 -15.87 -2.91 -4.06
N ALA A 153 -16.51 -1.81 -4.48
CA ALA A 153 -16.61 -0.59 -3.68
C ALA A 153 -17.31 -0.88 -2.36
N ASP A 154 -16.74 -0.41 -1.27
CA ASP A 154 -17.28 -0.60 0.08
C ASP A 154 -16.90 0.57 0.99
N HIS A 155 -17.38 0.54 2.21
CA HIS A 155 -17.06 1.51 3.24
C HIS A 155 -16.79 0.78 4.56
N VAL A 156 -15.83 1.31 5.32
CA VAL A 156 -15.58 0.89 6.69
C VAL A 156 -16.04 1.99 7.63
N GLU A 157 -16.93 1.65 8.56
CA GLU A 157 -17.32 2.52 9.64
C GLU A 157 -16.27 2.46 10.76
N TRP A 158 -15.68 3.60 11.09
CA TRP A 158 -14.67 3.70 12.11
C TRP A 158 -14.96 4.85 13.07
N GLU A 159 -14.91 4.55 14.35
CA GLU A 159 -15.11 5.57 15.38
C GLU A 159 -13.79 6.32 15.65
N ARG A 160 -13.83 7.64 15.49
CA ARG A 160 -12.72 8.52 15.79
C ARG A 160 -13.20 9.71 16.63
N ASN A 161 -12.63 9.88 17.83
CA ASN A 161 -12.97 10.98 18.74
C ASN A 161 -14.48 11.04 19.05
N GLY A 162 -15.16 9.90 19.21
CA GLY A 162 -16.60 9.83 19.47
C GLY A 162 -17.49 10.09 18.25
N ALA A 163 -16.92 10.34 17.07
CA ALA A 163 -17.65 10.46 15.82
C ALA A 163 -17.48 9.18 14.96
N ARG A 164 -18.58 8.67 14.43
CA ARG A 164 -18.56 7.60 13.44
C ARG A 164 -18.30 8.19 12.05
N LEU A 165 -17.25 7.75 11.43
CA LEU A 165 -16.83 8.19 10.10
C LEU A 165 -16.86 7.00 9.14
N LEU A 166 -17.34 7.22 7.93
CA LEU A 166 -17.28 6.23 6.85
C LEU A 166 -16.02 6.49 6.04
N TYR A 167 -15.19 5.47 5.92
CA TYR A 167 -13.98 5.49 5.11
C TYR A 167 -14.17 4.66 3.84
N PRO A 168 -13.70 5.12 2.68
CA PRO A 168 -13.76 4.33 1.46
C PRO A 168 -12.94 3.06 1.62
N ALA A 169 -13.43 1.98 1.03
CA ALA A 169 -12.80 0.68 1.07
C ALA A 169 -13.00 -0.09 -0.23
N ILE A 170 -12.14 -1.08 -0.44
CA ILE A 170 -12.29 -2.11 -1.46
C ILE A 170 -12.51 -3.42 -0.74
N ARG A 171 -13.63 -4.09 -1.00
CA ARG A 171 -13.90 -5.41 -0.44
C ARG A 171 -13.06 -6.47 -1.13
N PHE A 172 -12.48 -7.36 -0.32
CA PHE A 172 -11.76 -8.53 -0.80
C PHE A 172 -12.13 -9.74 0.09
N GLY A 173 -13.07 -10.55 -0.37
CA GLY A 173 -13.68 -11.60 0.44
C GLY A 173 -14.36 -11.01 1.69
N GLU A 174 -13.93 -11.47 2.87
CA GLU A 174 -14.39 -10.95 4.17
C GLU A 174 -13.56 -9.75 4.65
N GLN A 175 -12.53 -9.37 3.91
CA GLN A 175 -11.60 -8.29 4.26
C GLN A 175 -11.97 -6.99 3.56
N ALA A 176 -11.49 -5.88 4.09
CA ALA A 176 -11.59 -4.57 3.48
C ALA A 176 -10.20 -3.93 3.38
N ILE A 177 -9.87 -3.41 2.20
CA ILE A 177 -8.69 -2.58 1.96
C ILE A 177 -9.13 -1.13 2.14
N TRP A 178 -8.67 -0.47 3.20
CA TRP A 178 -9.07 0.88 3.57
C TRP A 178 -7.92 1.66 4.24
N GLY A 179 -8.17 2.86 4.69
CA GLY A 179 -7.21 3.65 5.45
C GLY A 179 -5.93 3.97 4.65
N ILE A 180 -4.76 3.70 5.24
CA ILE A 180 -3.46 4.00 4.63
C ILE A 180 -3.25 3.22 3.33
N THR A 181 -3.60 1.95 3.31
CA THR A 181 -3.44 1.10 2.13
C THR A 181 -4.31 1.60 0.96
N PHE A 182 -5.57 1.94 1.23
CA PHE A 182 -6.45 2.55 0.24
C PHE A 182 -5.87 3.87 -0.28
N ARG A 183 -5.33 4.71 0.60
CA ARG A 183 -4.69 5.98 0.21
C ARG A 183 -3.49 5.77 -0.71
N ILE A 184 -2.66 4.74 -0.45
CA ILE A 184 -1.53 4.41 -1.34
C ILE A 184 -2.02 3.94 -2.71
N LEU A 185 -3.07 3.10 -2.75
CA LEU A 185 -3.70 2.68 -4.00
C LEU A 185 -4.31 3.86 -4.76
N THR A 186 -4.86 4.86 -4.06
CA THR A 186 -5.35 6.10 -4.66
C THR A 186 -4.20 6.88 -5.30
N LEU A 187 -3.08 7.08 -4.60
CA LEU A 187 -1.90 7.74 -5.17
C LEU A 187 -1.37 6.98 -6.41
N PHE A 188 -1.37 5.67 -6.36
CA PHE A 188 -0.98 4.85 -7.52
C PHE A 188 -1.95 5.05 -8.69
N SER A 189 -3.26 5.11 -8.42
CA SER A 189 -4.30 5.36 -9.43
C SER A 189 -4.18 6.75 -10.06
N ASP A 190 -3.82 7.77 -9.27
CA ASP A 190 -3.57 9.14 -9.75
C ASP A 190 -2.36 9.18 -10.71
N ILE A 191 -1.27 8.47 -10.38
CA ILE A 191 -0.10 8.35 -11.26
C ILE A 191 -0.47 7.72 -12.61
N LEU A 192 -1.40 6.76 -12.59
CA LEU A 192 -1.86 6.05 -13.78
C LEU A 192 -2.92 6.82 -14.59
N ASP A 193 -3.38 7.98 -14.10
CA ASP A 193 -4.53 8.72 -14.64
C ASP A 193 -5.78 7.81 -14.80
N ALA A 194 -5.98 6.93 -13.82
CA ALA A 194 -7.03 5.93 -13.78
C ALA A 194 -7.65 5.85 -12.39
N PRO A 195 -8.47 6.85 -12.00
CA PRO A 195 -8.99 6.97 -10.65
C PRO A 195 -9.75 5.72 -10.20
N LEU A 196 -9.61 5.38 -8.93
CA LEU A 196 -10.37 4.28 -8.33
C LEU A 196 -11.86 4.62 -8.34
N PRO A 197 -12.74 3.68 -8.69
CA PRO A 197 -14.17 3.94 -8.83
C PRO A 197 -14.90 4.26 -7.53
N HIS A 198 -14.18 4.23 -6.39
CA HIS A 198 -14.72 4.40 -5.04
C HIS A 198 -14.60 5.81 -4.47
N LEU A 199 -14.09 6.77 -5.26
CA LEU A 199 -13.77 8.12 -4.74
C LEU A 199 -14.90 9.14 -4.90
N GLU A 200 -15.97 8.81 -5.64
CA GLU A 200 -16.92 9.83 -6.07
C GLU A 200 -17.98 10.26 -5.05
N GLU A 201 -18.15 9.61 -3.89
CA GLU A 201 -19.31 9.88 -3.02
C GLU A 201 -19.07 9.93 -1.51
N ILE A 202 -17.95 10.44 -1.02
CA ILE A 202 -17.86 10.70 0.42
C ILE A 202 -17.89 12.21 0.70
N PRO A 203 -19.03 12.74 1.20
CA PRO A 203 -19.08 14.11 1.68
C PRO A 203 -18.11 14.29 2.85
N GLY A 204 -17.08 15.12 2.65
CA GLY A 204 -16.17 15.52 3.73
C GLY A 204 -14.74 14.99 3.68
N LEU A 205 -14.37 14.14 2.73
CA LEU A 205 -12.98 13.83 2.40
C LEU A 205 -12.49 14.79 1.30
N GLY A 206 -12.19 16.02 1.69
CA GLY A 206 -11.49 16.94 0.83
C GLY A 206 -10.11 16.40 0.45
N ARG A 207 -9.76 16.56 -0.84
CA ARG A 207 -8.46 16.28 -1.45
C ARG A 207 -7.32 17.00 -0.71
#